data_111836e04acdc6d5421605f4f894a531
#
_entry.id   111836e04acdc6d5421605f4f894a531
#
_cell.length_a   1.000
_cell.length_b   1.000
_cell.length_c   1.000
_cell.angle_alpha   90.00
_cell.angle_beta   90.00
_cell.angle_gamma   90.00
#
_symmetry.space_group_name_H-M   'P 1'
#
loop_
_entity.id
_entity.type
_entity.pdbx_description
1 polymer ?
#
loop_
_entity_poly.entity_id
_entity_poly.type
_entity_poly.pdbx_seq_one_letter_code
_entity_poly.pdbx_strand_id
1 'polypeptide(L)'
;MSLVTPIEPARIGEGRTLPNDLLSEQSTIGGMLLSQEAIAEVFEFVKADDFYAPKHETIFNAILSLYSKGEPTDVITVTDELTKNGELVRAGGADYLHQLTSIVPTAANAPFYAQIVAEKATLRRLVEVGTRIAQMGYSNEGEVVDLVNRAQEDVYAVSRAGTGEDYVPLFDSIEAAVQEMERAQSRGGDMVGVPTGFSELDSMTHGLHGGQFIIVAARPAVGKSTLALDFARNAAIKHKKPVIFFSLEMGRAEIAMRLLSAESRIWLQNMRKGDLSDNDWQRLAGVRGEINSAPLYIDDSPNLTLVEIRAKCRRMAQRVGLEMIVIDYIQLMTSGKKVESRQQEVSEFSRALKLLAKELNVPVVAISQLNRNSEKSDNKVPEISQLRESGSLEQDADVVILLHREAMFEKEHPRAGEADLILAKQRNGPTGTIVVNFLGQFSKFEDPKA
;
A
#
# COMPACT_ATOMS: atom_id res chain seq x y z
N MET A 1 -39.94 -1.30 -16.00
CA MET A 1 -40.11 -0.28 -14.95
C MET A 1 -39.99 -0.98 -13.61
N SER A 2 -38.83 -0.97 -13.02
CA SER A 2 -38.57 -1.55 -11.70
C SER A 2 -38.85 -0.46 -10.66
N LEU A 3 -39.84 -0.70 -9.81
CA LEU A 3 -40.20 0.18 -8.70
C LEU A 3 -39.07 0.17 -7.67
N VAL A 4 -38.30 1.25 -7.65
CA VAL A 4 -37.39 1.53 -6.55
C VAL A 4 -38.21 1.99 -5.35
N THR A 5 -38.41 1.12 -4.38
CA THR A 5 -39.01 1.47 -3.09
C THR A 5 -38.11 2.50 -2.40
N PRO A 6 -38.62 3.67 -1.98
CA PRO A 6 -37.83 4.62 -1.21
C PRO A 6 -37.40 3.97 0.10
N ILE A 7 -36.11 4.00 0.40
CA ILE A 7 -35.57 3.62 1.71
C ILE A 7 -36.05 4.72 2.68
N GLU A 8 -37.05 4.39 3.52
CA GLU A 8 -37.41 5.27 4.65
C GLU A 8 -36.17 5.45 5.53
N PRO A 9 -35.85 6.70 5.94
CA PRO A 9 -34.77 6.93 6.87
C PRO A 9 -35.10 6.17 8.18
N ALA A 10 -34.27 5.18 8.49
CA ALA A 10 -34.41 4.44 9.74
C ALA A 10 -34.38 5.44 10.89
N ARG A 11 -35.51 5.63 11.54
CA ARG A 11 -35.58 6.37 12.81
C ARG A 11 -34.63 5.65 13.76
N ILE A 12 -33.57 6.33 14.17
CA ILE A 12 -32.70 5.89 15.27
C ILE A 12 -33.61 5.95 16.51
N GLY A 13 -34.31 4.84 16.75
CA GLY A 13 -35.37 4.73 17.77
C GLY A 13 -34.78 4.35 19.11
N GLU A 14 -35.28 5.02 20.11
CA GLU A 14 -35.19 4.71 21.54
C GLU A 14 -35.23 3.20 21.77
N GLY A 15 -34.19 2.62 22.43
CA GLY A 15 -34.17 1.24 22.92
C GLY A 15 -33.19 0.26 22.28
N ARG A 16 -32.31 0.68 21.36
CA ARG A 16 -31.23 -0.21 20.87
C ARG A 16 -30.03 -0.16 21.79
N THR A 17 -29.81 -1.22 22.56
CA THR A 17 -28.55 -1.42 23.28
C THR A 17 -27.41 -1.68 22.27
N LEU A 18 -26.24 -1.15 22.56
CA LEU A 18 -25.03 -1.45 21.76
C LEU A 18 -24.77 -2.97 21.76
N PRO A 19 -24.24 -3.53 20.67
CA PRO A 19 -23.92 -4.96 20.59
C PRO A 19 -23.03 -5.40 21.76
N ASN A 20 -23.50 -6.35 22.56
CA ASN A 20 -22.77 -6.90 23.71
C ASN A 20 -23.15 -8.36 23.95
N ASP A 21 -22.33 -9.05 24.71
CA ASP A 21 -22.61 -10.38 25.26
C ASP A 21 -21.94 -10.48 26.65
N LEU A 22 -22.70 -10.10 27.67
CA LEU A 22 -22.19 -10.06 29.03
C LEU A 22 -21.80 -11.45 29.58
N LEU A 23 -22.42 -12.52 29.10
CA LEU A 23 -22.08 -13.88 29.52
C LEU A 23 -20.73 -14.30 28.98
N SER A 24 -20.46 -13.97 27.71
CA SER A 24 -19.14 -14.20 27.07
C SER A 24 -18.05 -13.38 27.76
N GLU A 25 -18.32 -12.12 28.12
CA GLU A 25 -17.36 -11.29 28.86
C GLU A 25 -17.04 -11.89 30.23
N GLN A 26 -18.07 -12.30 31.00
CA GLN A 26 -17.90 -12.95 32.26
C GLN A 26 -17.10 -14.24 32.16
N SER A 27 -17.42 -15.04 31.15
CA SER A 27 -16.74 -16.33 30.92
C SER A 27 -15.30 -16.15 30.49
N THR A 28 -15.00 -15.12 29.72
CA THR A 28 -13.61 -14.76 29.32
C THR A 28 -12.78 -14.43 30.56
N ILE A 29 -13.24 -13.50 31.38
CA ILE A 29 -12.54 -13.07 32.60
C ILE A 29 -12.44 -14.21 33.61
N GLY A 30 -13.52 -14.95 33.80
CA GLY A 30 -13.52 -16.10 34.71
C GLY A 30 -12.53 -17.17 34.30
N GLY A 31 -12.35 -17.45 32.99
CA GLY A 31 -11.35 -18.35 32.47
C GLY A 31 -9.91 -17.85 32.72
N MET A 32 -9.67 -16.54 32.57
CA MET A 32 -8.38 -15.91 32.87
C MET A 32 -8.02 -15.99 34.38
N LEU A 33 -9.01 -15.90 35.26
CA LEU A 33 -8.82 -16.05 36.73
C LEU A 33 -8.53 -17.51 37.14
N LEU A 34 -8.88 -18.50 36.28
CA LEU A 34 -8.69 -19.93 36.55
C LEU A 34 -7.40 -20.51 35.91
N SER A 35 -6.87 -19.92 34.84
CA SER A 35 -5.71 -20.42 34.15
C SER A 35 -4.83 -19.29 33.57
N GLN A 36 -3.56 -19.35 33.90
CA GLN A 36 -2.56 -18.42 33.37
C GLN A 36 -2.31 -18.65 31.86
N GLU A 37 -2.48 -19.88 31.37
CA GLU A 37 -2.38 -20.21 29.94
C GLU A 37 -3.51 -19.55 29.14
N ALA A 38 -4.76 -19.57 29.71
CA ALA A 38 -5.90 -18.91 29.08
C ALA A 38 -5.71 -17.39 28.92
N ILE A 39 -4.91 -16.75 29.78
CA ILE A 39 -4.64 -15.31 29.70
C ILE A 39 -3.87 -15.00 28.39
N ALA A 40 -2.81 -15.74 28.07
CA ALA A 40 -2.04 -15.54 26.88
C ALA A 40 -2.91 -15.66 25.62
N GLU A 41 -3.73 -16.72 25.54
CA GLU A 41 -4.62 -16.96 24.42
C GLU A 41 -5.72 -15.88 24.29
N VAL A 42 -6.28 -15.40 25.40
CA VAL A 42 -7.32 -14.35 25.40
C VAL A 42 -6.76 -13.03 24.89
N PHE A 43 -5.49 -12.69 25.20
CA PHE A 43 -4.87 -11.44 24.71
C PHE A 43 -4.69 -11.38 23.20
N GLU A 44 -4.71 -12.51 22.50
CA GLU A 44 -4.69 -12.52 21.04
C GLU A 44 -5.97 -11.97 20.42
N PHE A 45 -7.10 -12.05 21.12
CA PHE A 45 -8.41 -11.70 20.58
C PHE A 45 -8.96 -10.38 21.10
N VAL A 46 -8.73 -10.02 22.38
CA VAL A 46 -9.39 -8.88 23.03
C VAL A 46 -8.41 -7.96 23.77
N LYS A 47 -8.78 -6.69 23.82
CA LYS A 47 -8.14 -5.63 24.59
C LYS A 47 -9.12 -5.13 25.66
N ALA A 48 -8.65 -4.30 26.59
CA ALA A 48 -9.47 -3.76 27.67
C ALA A 48 -10.74 -3.03 27.17
N ASP A 49 -10.59 -2.22 26.13
CA ASP A 49 -11.68 -1.42 25.52
C ASP A 49 -12.67 -2.26 24.71
N ASP A 50 -12.42 -3.56 24.54
CA ASP A 50 -13.34 -4.47 23.87
C ASP A 50 -14.45 -4.97 24.82
N PHE A 51 -14.34 -4.72 26.11
CA PHE A 51 -15.39 -5.06 27.08
C PHE A 51 -16.49 -3.99 27.12
N TYR A 52 -17.74 -4.43 27.04
CA TYR A 52 -18.89 -3.54 27.12
C TYR A 52 -19.13 -3.06 28.56
N ALA A 53 -18.94 -3.95 29.55
CA ALA A 53 -19.14 -3.62 30.96
C ALA A 53 -17.88 -3.00 31.56
N PRO A 54 -17.92 -1.75 32.07
CA PRO A 54 -16.74 -1.08 32.64
C PRO A 54 -16.07 -1.85 33.79
N LYS A 55 -16.84 -2.67 34.53
CA LYS A 55 -16.29 -3.53 35.58
C LYS A 55 -15.41 -4.65 35.02
N HIS A 56 -15.74 -5.18 33.82
CA HIS A 56 -14.96 -6.21 33.15
C HIS A 56 -13.64 -5.64 32.59
N GLU A 57 -13.70 -4.45 32.02
CA GLU A 57 -12.51 -3.70 31.62
C GLU A 57 -11.54 -3.49 32.77
N THR A 58 -12.09 -3.05 33.94
CA THR A 58 -11.30 -2.83 35.17
C THR A 58 -10.61 -4.11 35.64
N ILE A 59 -11.35 -5.24 35.68
CA ILE A 59 -10.80 -6.55 36.10
C ILE A 59 -9.74 -7.02 35.09
N PHE A 60 -10.01 -6.89 33.80
CA PHE A 60 -9.07 -7.27 32.74
C PHE A 60 -7.75 -6.53 32.87
N ASN A 61 -7.78 -5.21 33.12
CA ASN A 61 -6.59 -4.40 33.34
C ASN A 61 -5.79 -4.84 34.58
N ALA A 62 -6.48 -5.22 35.68
CA ALA A 62 -5.82 -5.74 36.87
C ALA A 62 -5.14 -7.09 36.61
N ILE A 63 -5.79 -7.99 35.86
CA ILE A 63 -5.20 -9.27 35.44
C ILE A 63 -3.97 -9.01 34.55
N LEU A 64 -4.05 -8.08 33.60
CA LEU A 64 -2.95 -7.72 32.73
C LEU A 64 -1.75 -7.15 33.51
N SER A 65 -2.00 -6.30 34.51
CA SER A 65 -0.99 -5.75 35.40
C SER A 65 -0.21 -6.84 36.14
N LEU A 66 -0.92 -7.78 36.76
CA LEU A 66 -0.30 -8.90 37.48
C LEU A 66 0.44 -9.86 36.53
N TYR A 67 -0.17 -10.22 35.40
CA TYR A 67 0.44 -11.10 34.41
C TYR A 67 1.74 -10.52 33.86
N SER A 68 1.79 -9.21 33.56
CA SER A 68 2.99 -8.52 33.09
C SER A 68 4.14 -8.50 34.11
N LYS A 69 3.81 -8.58 35.41
CA LYS A 69 4.79 -8.66 36.51
C LYS A 69 5.22 -10.11 36.80
N GLY A 70 4.60 -11.10 36.15
CA GLY A 70 4.83 -12.52 36.41
C GLY A 70 4.20 -12.99 37.73
N GLU A 71 3.23 -12.24 38.27
CA GLU A 71 2.53 -12.57 39.52
C GLU A 71 1.32 -13.48 39.25
N PRO A 72 0.86 -14.27 40.24
CA PRO A 72 -0.38 -15.05 40.12
C PRO A 72 -1.56 -14.16 39.77
N THR A 73 -2.50 -14.70 38.99
CA THR A 73 -3.68 -13.96 38.51
C THR A 73 -5.01 -14.60 38.99
N ASP A 74 -4.97 -15.26 40.16
CA ASP A 74 -6.15 -15.83 40.78
C ASP A 74 -7.04 -14.75 41.45
N VAL A 75 -8.22 -15.17 41.90
CA VAL A 75 -9.20 -14.26 42.53
C VAL A 75 -8.62 -13.49 43.72
N ILE A 76 -7.70 -14.08 44.48
CA ILE A 76 -7.16 -13.48 45.72
C ILE A 76 -6.18 -12.36 45.30
N THR A 77 -5.24 -12.64 44.41
CA THR A 77 -4.23 -11.69 43.97
C THR A 77 -4.83 -10.52 43.16
N VAL A 78 -5.85 -10.81 42.32
CA VAL A 78 -6.58 -9.76 41.57
C VAL A 78 -7.40 -8.90 42.50
N THR A 79 -8.02 -9.48 43.56
CA THR A 79 -8.73 -8.70 44.57
C THR A 79 -7.78 -7.75 45.34
N ASP A 80 -6.58 -8.20 45.66
CA ASP A 80 -5.56 -7.40 46.32
C ASP A 80 -5.05 -6.25 45.43
N GLU A 81 -4.77 -6.53 44.15
CA GLU A 81 -4.37 -5.52 43.17
C GLU A 81 -5.44 -4.45 42.98
N LEU A 82 -6.72 -4.86 42.82
CA LEU A 82 -7.87 -3.95 42.72
C LEU A 82 -8.06 -3.11 44.00
N THR A 83 -7.76 -3.69 45.16
CA THR A 83 -7.85 -2.99 46.45
C THR A 83 -6.76 -1.95 46.57
N LYS A 84 -5.51 -2.28 46.20
CA LYS A 84 -4.37 -1.36 46.19
C LYS A 84 -4.62 -0.16 45.26
N ASN A 85 -5.26 -0.41 44.14
CA ASN A 85 -5.61 0.63 43.16
C ASN A 85 -6.87 1.42 43.51
N GLY A 86 -7.62 1.03 44.56
CA GLY A 86 -8.90 1.65 44.93
C GLY A 86 -10.04 1.35 43.96
N GLU A 87 -9.94 0.29 43.14
CA GLU A 87 -10.88 -0.04 42.07
C GLU A 87 -11.79 -1.23 42.37
N LEU A 88 -11.65 -1.87 43.54
CA LEU A 88 -12.39 -3.06 43.89
C LEU A 88 -13.91 -2.85 43.82
N VAL A 89 -14.41 -1.70 44.29
CA VAL A 89 -15.85 -1.38 44.25
C VAL A 89 -16.34 -1.24 42.80
N ARG A 90 -15.53 -0.61 41.92
CA ARG A 90 -15.84 -0.46 40.49
C ARG A 90 -15.85 -1.80 39.77
N ALA A 91 -15.02 -2.74 40.21
CA ALA A 91 -14.96 -4.11 39.70
C ALA A 91 -16.13 -4.99 40.15
N GLY A 92 -16.96 -4.53 41.10
CA GLY A 92 -18.10 -5.26 41.61
C GLY A 92 -17.86 -5.99 42.95
N GLY A 93 -16.69 -5.78 43.57
CA GLY A 93 -16.30 -6.39 44.83
C GLY A 93 -15.74 -7.82 44.71
N ALA A 94 -15.20 -8.35 45.81
CA ALA A 94 -14.60 -9.70 45.83
C ALA A 94 -15.61 -10.81 45.50
N ASP A 95 -16.84 -10.69 45.95
CA ASP A 95 -17.90 -11.68 45.66
C ASP A 95 -18.15 -11.82 44.16
N TYR A 96 -18.05 -10.73 43.40
CA TYR A 96 -18.22 -10.76 41.94
C TYR A 96 -17.09 -11.51 41.26
N LEU A 97 -15.84 -11.36 41.70
CA LEU A 97 -14.70 -12.13 41.18
C LEU A 97 -14.86 -13.63 41.41
N HIS A 98 -15.34 -14.03 42.58
CA HIS A 98 -15.69 -15.43 42.88
C HIS A 98 -16.84 -15.94 41.99
N GLN A 99 -17.87 -15.09 41.76
CA GLN A 99 -18.95 -15.45 40.84
C GLN A 99 -18.46 -15.69 39.42
N LEU A 100 -17.53 -14.89 38.91
CA LEU A 100 -16.95 -15.05 37.54
C LEU A 100 -16.30 -16.42 37.36
N THR A 101 -15.52 -16.91 38.34
CA THR A 101 -14.89 -18.23 38.26
C THR A 101 -15.92 -19.38 38.37
N SER A 102 -17.07 -19.14 39.04
CA SER A 102 -18.13 -20.15 39.17
C SER A 102 -18.98 -20.31 37.90
N ILE A 103 -19.03 -19.31 37.03
CA ILE A 103 -19.81 -19.35 35.78
C ILE A 103 -19.12 -20.17 34.72
N VAL A 104 -17.77 -20.27 34.74
CA VAL A 104 -16.98 -20.89 33.69
C VAL A 104 -16.90 -22.40 33.85
N PRO A 105 -17.39 -23.19 32.89
CA PRO A 105 -17.30 -24.65 32.99
C PRO A 105 -15.86 -25.18 32.85
N THR A 106 -15.05 -24.53 32.03
CA THR A 106 -13.64 -24.83 31.81
C THR A 106 -12.86 -23.61 31.29
N ALA A 107 -11.66 -23.38 31.81
CA ALA A 107 -10.80 -22.28 31.39
C ALA A 107 -10.32 -22.45 29.93
N ALA A 108 -10.25 -23.68 29.42
CA ALA A 108 -9.82 -23.97 28.03
C ALA A 108 -10.73 -23.34 26.96
N ASN A 109 -11.95 -22.94 27.29
CA ASN A 109 -12.86 -22.29 26.35
C ASN A 109 -12.78 -20.75 26.38
N ALA A 110 -11.96 -20.16 27.25
CA ALA A 110 -11.87 -18.70 27.39
C ALA A 110 -11.52 -17.99 26.05
N PRO A 111 -10.64 -18.52 25.19
CA PRO A 111 -10.36 -17.90 23.87
C PRO A 111 -11.59 -17.83 22.95
N PHE A 112 -12.45 -18.85 22.96
CA PHE A 112 -13.71 -18.83 22.19
C PHE A 112 -14.68 -17.75 22.68
N TYR A 113 -14.75 -17.55 24.00
CA TYR A 113 -15.57 -16.48 24.55
C TYR A 113 -14.97 -15.11 24.23
N ALA A 114 -13.64 -14.99 24.24
CA ALA A 114 -12.94 -13.78 23.85
C ALA A 114 -13.21 -13.40 22.38
N GLN A 115 -13.27 -14.38 21.46
CA GLN A 115 -13.66 -14.13 20.07
C GLN A 115 -15.06 -13.52 19.95
N ILE A 116 -16.03 -14.03 20.72
CA ILE A 116 -17.40 -13.47 20.75
C ILE A 116 -17.37 -12.02 21.25
N VAL A 117 -16.57 -11.73 22.29
CA VAL A 117 -16.40 -10.37 22.82
C VAL A 117 -15.81 -9.45 21.76
N ALA A 118 -14.75 -9.90 21.04
CA ALA A 118 -14.11 -9.16 19.95
C ALA A 118 -15.07 -8.87 18.79
N GLU A 119 -15.91 -9.84 18.40
CA GLU A 119 -16.94 -9.63 17.37
C GLU A 119 -17.94 -8.55 17.80
N LYS A 120 -18.44 -8.61 19.05
CA LYS A 120 -19.35 -7.60 19.57
C LYS A 120 -18.69 -6.22 19.68
N ALA A 121 -17.42 -6.16 20.08
CA ALA A 121 -16.64 -4.93 20.11
C ALA A 121 -16.47 -4.32 18.71
N THR A 122 -16.21 -5.15 17.70
CA THR A 122 -16.14 -4.72 16.31
C THR A 122 -17.46 -4.13 15.82
N LEU A 123 -18.57 -4.76 16.16
CA LEU A 123 -19.90 -4.24 15.83
C LEU A 123 -20.19 -2.91 16.56
N ARG A 124 -19.74 -2.73 17.81
CA ARG A 124 -19.86 -1.45 18.53
C ARG A 124 -19.07 -0.35 17.84
N ARG A 125 -17.79 -0.63 17.50
CA ARG A 125 -16.96 0.31 16.75
C ARG A 125 -17.59 0.70 15.42
N LEU A 126 -18.23 -0.26 14.72
CA LEU A 126 -18.94 0.04 13.49
C LEU A 126 -20.15 0.98 13.72
N VAL A 127 -20.91 0.78 14.79
CA VAL A 127 -22.02 1.68 15.16
C VAL A 127 -21.53 3.07 15.53
N GLU A 128 -20.45 3.17 16.29
CA GLU A 128 -19.83 4.45 16.70
C GLU A 128 -19.30 5.23 15.50
N VAL A 129 -18.57 4.55 14.62
CA VAL A 129 -18.05 5.13 13.37
C VAL A 129 -19.18 5.55 12.45
N GLY A 130 -20.22 4.72 12.28
CA GLY A 130 -21.38 5.07 11.48
C GLY A 130 -22.11 6.30 12.02
N THR A 131 -22.25 6.41 13.33
CA THR A 131 -22.85 7.57 14.00
C THR A 131 -22.01 8.84 13.80
N ARG A 132 -20.68 8.73 13.92
CA ARG A 132 -19.73 9.83 13.68
C ARG A 132 -19.80 10.31 12.23
N ILE A 133 -19.83 9.38 11.27
CA ILE A 133 -19.96 9.70 9.84
C ILE A 133 -21.27 10.42 9.57
N ALA A 134 -22.40 9.95 10.16
CA ALA A 134 -23.66 10.64 10.02
C ALA A 134 -23.61 12.06 10.60
N GLN A 135 -22.99 12.26 11.79
CA GLN A 135 -22.80 13.58 12.40
C GLN A 135 -21.94 14.49 11.51
N MET A 136 -20.85 13.99 10.94
CA MET A 136 -20.02 14.75 9.98
C MET A 136 -20.84 15.27 8.79
N GLY A 137 -21.73 14.42 8.25
CA GLY A 137 -22.62 14.81 7.15
C GLY A 137 -23.66 15.89 7.56
N TYR A 138 -24.15 15.86 8.79
CA TYR A 138 -25.13 16.83 9.29
C TYR A 138 -24.48 18.16 9.72
N SER A 139 -23.25 18.15 10.24
CA SER A 139 -22.56 19.37 10.71
C SER A 139 -22.19 20.31 9.58
N ASN A 140 -21.98 19.78 8.36
CA ASN A 140 -21.59 20.54 7.18
C ASN A 140 -20.38 21.46 7.42
N GLU A 141 -19.46 21.05 8.30
CA GLU A 141 -18.26 21.80 8.66
C GLU A 141 -17.03 21.25 7.94
N GLY A 142 -16.45 22.03 7.01
CA GLY A 142 -15.25 21.69 6.25
C GLY A 142 -15.53 21.38 4.78
N GLU A 143 -14.46 21.10 4.03
CA GLU A 143 -14.56 20.72 2.62
C GLU A 143 -15.13 19.31 2.48
N VAL A 144 -16.05 19.10 1.53
CA VAL A 144 -16.72 17.80 1.31
C VAL A 144 -15.72 16.67 1.07
N VAL A 145 -14.63 16.96 0.36
CA VAL A 145 -13.56 15.99 0.07
C VAL A 145 -12.89 15.51 1.36
N ASP A 146 -12.60 16.43 2.30
CA ASP A 146 -11.96 16.11 3.58
C ASP A 146 -12.90 15.29 4.48
N LEU A 147 -14.19 15.61 4.49
CA LEU A 147 -15.18 14.83 5.22
C LEU A 147 -15.29 13.39 4.71
N VAL A 148 -15.29 13.21 3.39
CA VAL A 148 -15.32 11.88 2.76
C VAL A 148 -14.04 11.09 3.08
N ASN A 149 -12.87 11.73 3.04
CA ASN A 149 -11.59 11.10 3.37
C ASN A 149 -11.56 10.65 4.84
N ARG A 150 -11.99 11.48 5.77
CA ARG A 150 -12.10 11.13 7.20
C ARG A 150 -13.07 9.97 7.43
N ALA A 151 -14.22 9.98 6.77
CA ALA A 151 -15.18 8.88 6.85
C ALA A 151 -14.58 7.56 6.37
N GLN A 152 -13.79 7.57 5.29
CA GLN A 152 -13.09 6.39 4.79
C GLN A 152 -12.01 5.91 5.77
N GLU A 153 -11.23 6.83 6.36
CA GLU A 153 -10.24 6.49 7.40
C GLU A 153 -10.90 5.84 8.61
N ASP A 154 -12.01 6.39 9.10
CA ASP A 154 -12.76 5.88 10.25
C ASP A 154 -13.32 4.46 9.99
N VAL A 155 -13.93 4.21 8.83
CA VAL A 155 -14.41 2.87 8.45
C VAL A 155 -13.26 1.87 8.36
N TYR A 156 -12.13 2.31 7.80
CA TYR A 156 -10.96 1.46 7.67
C TYR A 156 -10.32 1.07 9.00
N ALA A 157 -10.33 1.98 9.97
CA ALA A 157 -9.83 1.71 11.33
C ALA A 157 -10.60 0.56 12.01
N VAL A 158 -11.91 0.42 11.75
CA VAL A 158 -12.72 -0.70 12.27
C VAL A 158 -12.21 -2.04 11.75
N SER A 159 -11.84 -2.13 10.47
CA SER A 159 -11.38 -3.38 9.85
C SER A 159 -10.01 -3.83 10.37
N ARG A 160 -9.14 -2.90 10.78
CA ARG A 160 -7.80 -3.21 11.30
C ARG A 160 -7.78 -3.70 12.75
N ALA A 161 -8.78 -3.38 13.51
CA ALA A 161 -8.82 -3.70 14.94
C ALA A 161 -9.05 -5.21 15.22
N GLY A 162 -9.33 -6.02 14.19
CA GLY A 162 -9.67 -7.44 14.34
C GLY A 162 -8.59 -8.43 13.85
N THR A 163 -7.45 -7.97 13.32
CA THR A 163 -6.38 -8.86 12.84
C THR A 163 -5.19 -8.79 13.78
N GLY A 164 -5.20 -9.62 14.80
CA GLY A 164 -4.22 -9.63 15.89
C GLY A 164 -3.05 -10.60 15.71
N GLU A 165 -2.53 -10.84 14.49
CA GLU A 165 -1.25 -11.50 14.34
C GLU A 165 -0.29 -10.62 13.55
N ASP A 166 0.53 -9.83 14.28
CA ASP A 166 1.64 -9.05 13.71
C ASP A 166 2.93 -9.88 13.52
N TYR A 167 2.93 -11.18 13.93
CA TYR A 167 4.07 -12.09 13.80
C TYR A 167 3.62 -13.47 13.33
N VAL A 168 4.43 -14.04 12.44
CA VAL A 168 4.22 -15.39 11.90
C VAL A 168 5.37 -16.29 12.38
N PRO A 169 5.11 -17.53 12.82
CA PRO A 169 6.17 -18.47 13.16
C PRO A 169 7.18 -18.62 12.02
N LEU A 170 8.47 -18.74 12.35
CA LEU A 170 9.52 -18.89 11.34
C LEU A 170 9.27 -20.10 10.44
N PHE A 171 8.69 -21.16 10.98
CA PHE A 171 8.35 -22.38 10.23
C PHE A 171 7.43 -22.07 9.04
N ASP A 172 6.35 -21.31 9.25
CA ASP A 172 5.39 -20.95 8.19
C ASP A 172 6.05 -20.07 7.13
N SER A 173 6.96 -19.17 7.58
CA SER A 173 7.74 -18.33 6.68
C SER A 173 8.73 -19.14 5.82
N ILE A 174 9.35 -20.21 6.39
CA ILE A 174 10.22 -21.14 5.65
C ILE A 174 9.42 -21.93 4.63
N GLU A 175 8.27 -22.45 5.01
CA GLU A 175 7.40 -23.22 4.11
C GLU A 175 6.93 -22.37 2.92
N ALA A 176 6.52 -21.12 3.16
CA ALA A 176 6.19 -20.17 2.11
C ALA A 176 7.38 -19.89 1.17
N ALA A 177 8.59 -19.72 1.73
CA ALA A 177 9.80 -19.49 0.95
C ALA A 177 10.18 -20.72 0.09
N VAL A 178 10.04 -21.93 0.63
CA VAL A 178 10.29 -23.19 -0.11
C VAL A 178 9.29 -23.32 -1.26
N GLN A 179 8.01 -23.07 -1.02
CA GLN A 179 7.00 -23.11 -2.08
C GLN A 179 7.28 -22.07 -3.19
N GLU A 180 7.83 -20.92 -2.84
CA GLU A 180 8.21 -19.89 -3.83
C GLU A 180 9.43 -20.36 -4.65
N MET A 181 10.43 -20.98 -4.03
CA MET A 181 11.57 -21.59 -4.71
C MET A 181 11.14 -22.71 -5.68
N GLU A 182 10.22 -23.58 -5.25
CA GLU A 182 9.68 -24.66 -6.09
C GLU A 182 8.89 -24.11 -7.29
N ARG A 183 8.09 -23.05 -7.08
CA ARG A 183 7.40 -22.33 -8.17
C ARG A 183 8.38 -21.69 -9.15
N ALA A 184 9.46 -21.09 -8.64
CA ALA A 184 10.51 -20.50 -9.47
C ALA A 184 11.24 -21.59 -10.29
N GLN A 185 11.54 -22.74 -9.69
CA GLN A 185 12.17 -23.87 -10.36
C GLN A 185 11.25 -24.49 -11.43
N SER A 186 9.96 -24.65 -11.15
CA SER A 186 8.98 -25.22 -12.08
C SER A 186 8.71 -24.34 -13.30
N ARG A 187 8.96 -23.04 -13.20
CA ARG A 187 8.83 -22.06 -14.31
C ARG A 187 9.99 -22.12 -15.31
N GLY A 188 11.00 -22.96 -15.10
CA GLY A 188 12.05 -23.22 -16.09
C GLY A 188 12.95 -22.04 -16.44
N GLY A 189 13.12 -21.09 -15.51
CA GLY A 189 13.89 -19.86 -15.73
C GLY A 189 13.05 -18.66 -16.13
N ASP A 190 11.72 -18.78 -16.14
CA ASP A 190 10.82 -17.63 -16.31
C ASP A 190 11.01 -16.65 -15.14
N MET A 191 11.03 -15.37 -15.47
CA MET A 191 11.28 -14.28 -14.55
C MET A 191 10.24 -14.25 -13.40
N VAL A 192 10.70 -14.16 -12.16
CA VAL A 192 9.83 -14.16 -10.97
C VAL A 192 9.11 -12.82 -10.79
N GLY A 193 9.80 -11.71 -11.07
CA GLY A 193 9.25 -10.36 -10.98
C GLY A 193 8.48 -9.92 -12.24
N VAL A 194 7.97 -8.69 -12.21
CA VAL A 194 7.37 -8.04 -13.38
C VAL A 194 8.48 -7.61 -14.33
N PRO A 195 8.52 -8.09 -15.60
CA PRO A 195 9.55 -7.75 -16.55
C PRO A 195 9.54 -6.26 -16.90
N THR A 196 10.73 -5.64 -16.91
CA THR A 196 10.88 -4.24 -17.31
C THR A 196 10.91 -4.06 -18.83
N GLY A 197 11.34 -5.11 -19.54
CA GLY A 197 11.54 -5.11 -20.99
C GLY A 197 12.94 -4.75 -21.43
N PHE A 198 13.87 -4.66 -20.47
CA PHE A 198 15.31 -4.45 -20.72
C PHE A 198 16.05 -5.67 -20.20
N SER A 199 16.59 -6.45 -21.12
CA SER A 199 17.10 -7.81 -20.84
C SER A 199 18.21 -7.81 -19.79
N GLU A 200 19.13 -6.84 -19.84
CA GLU A 200 20.22 -6.75 -18.87
C GLU A 200 19.71 -6.29 -17.49
N LEU A 201 18.79 -5.32 -17.45
CA LEU A 201 18.14 -4.89 -16.20
C LEU A 201 17.37 -6.04 -15.57
N ASP A 202 16.60 -6.75 -16.37
CA ASP A 202 15.83 -7.91 -15.95
C ASP A 202 16.73 -9.07 -15.47
N SER A 203 17.89 -9.26 -16.09
CA SER A 203 18.91 -10.22 -15.64
C SER A 203 19.49 -9.87 -14.26
N MET A 204 19.73 -8.58 -14.00
CA MET A 204 20.29 -8.11 -12.74
C MET A 204 19.26 -8.09 -11.60
N THR A 205 18.00 -7.81 -11.92
CA THR A 205 16.93 -7.63 -10.92
C THR A 205 16.01 -8.84 -10.78
N HIS A 206 16.04 -9.78 -11.74
CA HIS A 206 15.06 -10.84 -11.93
C HIS A 206 13.63 -10.29 -12.09
N GLY A 207 13.48 -9.10 -12.68
CA GLY A 207 12.25 -8.32 -12.78
C GLY A 207 11.96 -7.50 -11.52
N LEU A 208 10.86 -6.76 -11.53
CA LEU A 208 10.42 -5.96 -10.39
C LEU A 208 9.53 -6.81 -9.47
N HIS A 209 9.95 -7.00 -8.22
CA HIS A 209 9.28 -7.90 -7.28
C HIS A 209 8.18 -7.22 -6.48
N GLY A 210 7.18 -7.99 -6.08
CA GLY A 210 6.15 -7.55 -5.15
C GLY A 210 6.74 -6.99 -3.85
N GLY A 211 6.12 -5.95 -3.28
CA GLY A 211 6.59 -5.28 -2.08
C GLY A 211 7.78 -4.34 -2.26
N GLN A 212 8.37 -4.26 -3.47
CA GLN A 212 9.47 -3.33 -3.76
C GLN A 212 8.97 -1.92 -4.07
N PHE A 213 9.70 -0.93 -3.55
CA PHE A 213 9.57 0.46 -3.92
C PHE A 213 10.77 0.87 -4.79
N ILE A 214 10.50 1.19 -6.05
CA ILE A 214 11.47 1.47 -7.09
C ILE A 214 11.42 2.94 -7.44
N ILE A 215 12.55 3.63 -7.40
CA ILE A 215 12.68 5.02 -7.84
C ILE A 215 13.38 5.05 -9.21
N VAL A 216 12.73 5.70 -10.17
CA VAL A 216 13.34 6.08 -11.45
C VAL A 216 13.60 7.58 -11.43
N ALA A 217 14.86 7.99 -11.36
CA ALA A 217 15.21 9.40 -11.25
C ALA A 217 16.03 9.89 -12.44
N ALA A 218 15.72 11.10 -12.88
CA ALA A 218 16.43 11.75 -13.96
C ALA A 218 16.34 13.28 -13.85
N ARG A 219 17.21 13.97 -14.58
CA ARG A 219 17.05 15.40 -14.86
C ARG A 219 15.83 15.66 -15.76
N PRO A 220 15.31 16.90 -15.80
CA PRO A 220 14.26 17.26 -16.72
C PRO A 220 14.62 16.93 -18.17
N ALA A 221 13.65 16.52 -18.96
CA ALA A 221 13.76 16.22 -20.40
C ALA A 221 14.68 15.04 -20.79
N VAL A 222 15.31 14.31 -19.87
CA VAL A 222 16.13 13.14 -20.17
C VAL A 222 15.30 11.95 -20.66
N GLY A 223 14.01 11.86 -20.27
CA GLY A 223 13.10 10.79 -20.71
C GLY A 223 12.57 9.92 -19.58
N LYS A 224 12.55 10.43 -18.33
CA LYS A 224 12.05 9.70 -17.14
C LYS A 224 10.66 9.07 -17.32
N SER A 225 9.70 9.86 -17.81
CA SER A 225 8.31 9.42 -18.05
C SER A 225 8.23 8.40 -19.20
N THR A 226 9.09 8.54 -20.22
CA THR A 226 9.20 7.58 -21.31
C THR A 226 9.68 6.22 -20.80
N LEU A 227 10.72 6.19 -19.96
CA LEU A 227 11.25 4.94 -19.40
C LEU A 227 10.20 4.23 -18.52
N ALA A 228 9.51 4.96 -17.64
CA ALA A 228 8.47 4.38 -16.81
C ALA A 228 7.27 3.89 -17.64
N LEU A 229 6.95 4.60 -18.72
CA LEU A 229 5.92 4.16 -19.65
C LEU A 229 6.35 2.89 -20.42
N ASP A 230 7.65 2.74 -20.75
CA ASP A 230 8.19 1.53 -21.34
C ASP A 230 8.08 0.32 -20.39
N PHE A 231 8.34 0.49 -19.09
CA PHE A 231 8.09 -0.56 -18.09
C PHE A 231 6.61 -0.97 -18.07
N ALA A 232 5.71 0.02 -17.98
CA ALA A 232 4.27 -0.23 -17.97
C ALA A 232 3.77 -0.91 -19.25
N ARG A 233 4.29 -0.44 -20.41
CA ARG A 233 3.99 -0.97 -21.73
C ARG A 233 4.44 -2.41 -21.86
N ASN A 234 5.67 -2.72 -21.48
CA ASN A 234 6.21 -4.07 -21.55
C ASN A 234 5.41 -5.02 -20.65
N ALA A 235 5.16 -4.64 -19.40
CA ALA A 235 4.40 -5.45 -18.47
C ALA A 235 2.97 -5.71 -18.98
N ALA A 236 2.25 -4.67 -19.41
CA ALA A 236 0.84 -4.78 -19.76
C ALA A 236 0.60 -5.33 -21.18
N ILE A 237 1.37 -4.88 -22.19
CA ILE A 237 1.12 -5.28 -23.59
C ILE A 237 1.75 -6.63 -23.88
N LYS A 238 3.02 -6.85 -23.53
CA LYS A 238 3.71 -8.10 -23.87
C LYS A 238 3.42 -9.22 -22.87
N HIS A 239 3.43 -8.91 -21.57
CA HIS A 239 3.28 -9.91 -20.52
C HIS A 239 1.88 -9.99 -19.91
N LYS A 240 0.92 -9.18 -20.41
CA LYS A 240 -0.50 -9.15 -20.00
C LYS A 240 -0.69 -8.99 -18.49
N LYS A 241 0.26 -8.35 -17.82
CA LYS A 241 0.21 -8.06 -16.39
C LYS A 241 -0.59 -6.77 -16.14
N PRO A 242 -1.58 -6.76 -15.23
CA PRO A 242 -2.36 -5.57 -14.92
C PRO A 242 -1.51 -4.48 -14.28
N VAL A 243 -1.46 -3.31 -14.92
CA VAL A 243 -0.69 -2.14 -14.47
C VAL A 243 -1.59 -0.93 -14.33
N ILE A 244 -1.45 -0.17 -13.26
CA ILE A 244 -2.00 1.19 -13.14
C ILE A 244 -0.89 2.23 -13.27
N PHE A 245 -1.12 3.23 -14.13
CA PHE A 245 -0.22 4.35 -14.36
C PHE A 245 -0.91 5.65 -13.91
N PHE A 246 -0.44 6.22 -12.81
CA PHE A 246 -0.86 7.53 -12.34
C PHE A 246 -0.01 8.61 -13.02
N SER A 247 -0.64 9.42 -13.84
CA SER A 247 0.03 10.50 -14.57
C SER A 247 -0.40 11.85 -14.02
N LEU A 248 0.49 12.48 -13.27
CA LEU A 248 0.25 13.79 -12.69
C LEU A 248 0.77 14.94 -13.58
N GLU A 249 1.58 14.60 -14.61
CA GLU A 249 2.18 15.57 -15.54
C GLU A 249 1.51 15.55 -16.92
N MET A 250 1.13 14.37 -17.42
CA MET A 250 0.64 14.20 -18.80
C MET A 250 -0.82 13.71 -18.81
N GLY A 251 -1.63 14.24 -19.72
CA GLY A 251 -2.98 13.73 -19.93
C GLY A 251 -3.00 12.36 -20.62
N ARG A 252 -4.07 11.59 -20.40
CA ARG A 252 -4.25 10.23 -20.97
C ARG A 252 -4.13 10.16 -22.48
N ALA A 253 -4.55 11.19 -23.20
CA ALA A 253 -4.44 11.24 -24.65
C ALA A 253 -2.99 11.31 -25.12
N GLU A 254 -2.12 12.05 -24.41
CA GLU A 254 -0.71 12.12 -24.73
C GLU A 254 -0.02 10.79 -24.45
N ILE A 255 -0.32 10.13 -23.34
CA ILE A 255 0.19 8.80 -23.02
C ILE A 255 -0.23 7.79 -24.07
N ALA A 256 -1.50 7.80 -24.49
CA ALA A 256 -1.99 6.92 -25.55
C ALA A 256 -1.25 7.14 -26.89
N MET A 257 -1.00 8.40 -27.27
CA MET A 257 -0.21 8.70 -28.48
C MET A 257 1.23 8.21 -28.38
N ARG A 258 1.88 8.32 -27.21
CA ARG A 258 3.24 7.79 -26.99
C ARG A 258 3.27 6.26 -27.08
N LEU A 259 2.29 5.57 -26.48
CA LEU A 259 2.14 4.11 -26.58
C LEU A 259 1.94 3.67 -28.04
N LEU A 260 1.03 4.33 -28.75
CA LEU A 260 0.79 4.05 -30.17
C LEU A 260 2.07 4.28 -31.00
N SER A 261 2.78 5.40 -30.78
CA SER A 261 4.04 5.70 -31.48
C SER A 261 5.12 4.64 -31.22
N ALA A 262 5.27 4.22 -29.95
CA ALA A 262 6.24 3.23 -29.53
C ALA A 262 5.98 1.85 -30.14
N GLU A 263 4.71 1.39 -30.18
CA GLU A 263 4.34 0.08 -30.73
C GLU A 263 4.30 0.06 -32.24
N SER A 264 3.71 1.07 -32.89
CA SER A 264 3.59 1.14 -34.35
C SER A 264 4.88 1.59 -35.06
N ARG A 265 5.87 2.10 -34.31
CA ARG A 265 7.08 2.74 -34.84
C ARG A 265 6.76 3.87 -35.83
N ILE A 266 5.74 4.66 -35.53
CA ILE A 266 5.40 5.87 -36.25
C ILE A 266 5.91 7.07 -35.46
N TRP A 267 6.49 8.04 -36.13
CA TRP A 267 7.03 9.22 -35.47
C TRP A 267 5.93 9.96 -34.70
N LEU A 268 6.13 10.17 -33.40
CA LEU A 268 5.19 10.86 -32.53
C LEU A 268 4.83 12.25 -33.07
N GLN A 269 5.80 12.94 -33.70
CA GLN A 269 5.54 14.25 -34.28
C GLN A 269 4.55 14.19 -35.45
N ASN A 270 4.64 13.14 -36.31
CA ASN A 270 3.71 12.95 -37.43
C ASN A 270 2.30 12.64 -36.92
N MET A 271 2.20 11.82 -35.86
CA MET A 271 0.90 11.56 -35.20
C MET A 271 0.27 12.83 -34.64
N ARG A 272 1.06 13.69 -33.98
CA ARG A 272 0.58 14.98 -33.43
C ARG A 272 0.13 15.97 -34.50
N LYS A 273 0.78 15.93 -35.67
CA LYS A 273 0.42 16.79 -36.83
C LYS A 273 -0.74 16.23 -37.65
N GLY A 274 -1.09 14.96 -37.48
CA GLY A 274 -2.03 14.25 -38.33
C GLY A 274 -1.46 13.93 -39.72
N ASP A 275 -0.14 13.96 -39.88
CA ASP A 275 0.57 13.71 -41.13
C ASP A 275 0.96 12.23 -41.19
N LEU A 276 -0.02 11.38 -41.52
CA LEU A 276 0.12 9.94 -41.57
C LEU A 276 -0.14 9.41 -42.97
N SER A 277 0.77 8.58 -43.47
CA SER A 277 0.64 7.85 -44.72
C SER A 277 -0.34 6.65 -44.59
N ASP A 278 -0.82 6.10 -45.69
CA ASP A 278 -1.64 4.88 -45.71
C ASP A 278 -0.93 3.70 -45.03
N ASN A 279 0.38 3.61 -45.17
CA ASN A 279 1.20 2.59 -44.52
C ASN A 279 1.24 2.81 -42.98
N ASP A 280 1.24 4.06 -42.51
CA ASP A 280 1.16 4.37 -41.08
C ASP A 280 -0.17 3.95 -40.52
N TRP A 281 -1.27 4.19 -41.24
CA TRP A 281 -2.61 3.73 -40.83
C TRP A 281 -2.71 2.21 -40.74
N GLN A 282 -2.07 1.49 -41.70
CA GLN A 282 -2.01 0.02 -41.64
C GLN A 282 -1.23 -0.48 -40.43
N ARG A 283 -0.08 0.14 -40.12
CA ARG A 283 0.72 -0.19 -38.93
C ARG A 283 -0.06 0.08 -37.63
N LEU A 284 -0.77 1.22 -37.53
CA LEU A 284 -1.64 1.53 -36.42
C LEU A 284 -2.76 0.50 -36.26
N ALA A 285 -3.39 0.10 -37.34
CA ALA A 285 -4.43 -0.93 -37.31
C ALA A 285 -3.88 -2.28 -36.81
N GLY A 286 -2.64 -2.63 -37.19
CA GLY A 286 -1.99 -3.86 -36.75
C GLY A 286 -1.74 -3.95 -35.25
N VAL A 287 -1.32 -2.85 -34.62
CA VAL A 287 -1.01 -2.83 -33.17
C VAL A 287 -2.23 -2.57 -32.27
N ARG A 288 -3.33 -2.08 -32.86
CA ARG A 288 -4.52 -1.64 -32.10
C ARG A 288 -5.14 -2.79 -31.30
N GLY A 289 -5.14 -4.01 -31.84
CA GLY A 289 -5.69 -5.17 -31.18
C GLY A 289 -4.96 -5.51 -29.87
N GLU A 290 -3.63 -5.52 -29.92
CA GLU A 290 -2.79 -5.80 -28.74
C GLU A 290 -2.93 -4.71 -27.67
N ILE A 291 -2.91 -3.44 -28.08
CA ILE A 291 -3.04 -2.31 -27.15
C ILE A 291 -4.41 -2.30 -26.49
N ASN A 292 -5.49 -2.55 -27.25
CA ASN A 292 -6.83 -2.56 -26.71
C ASN A 292 -7.09 -3.71 -25.70
N SER A 293 -6.38 -4.82 -25.86
CA SER A 293 -6.46 -5.97 -24.94
C SER A 293 -5.50 -5.89 -23.77
N ALA A 294 -4.61 -4.87 -23.73
CA ALA A 294 -3.63 -4.71 -22.68
C ALA A 294 -4.27 -4.22 -21.37
N PRO A 295 -4.01 -4.88 -20.24
CA PRO A 295 -4.52 -4.46 -18.94
C PRO A 295 -3.73 -3.29 -18.36
N LEU A 296 -3.58 -2.19 -19.13
CA LEU A 296 -2.96 -0.95 -18.73
C LEU A 296 -4.04 0.10 -18.43
N TYR A 297 -4.08 0.53 -17.19
CA TYR A 297 -5.04 1.52 -16.69
C TYR A 297 -4.32 2.84 -16.44
N ILE A 298 -4.86 3.93 -16.99
CA ILE A 298 -4.26 5.26 -16.87
C ILE A 298 -5.20 6.15 -16.05
N ASP A 299 -4.65 6.76 -15.01
CA ASP A 299 -5.33 7.76 -14.21
C ASP A 299 -4.58 9.09 -14.33
N ASP A 300 -5.21 10.07 -14.96
CA ASP A 300 -4.70 11.43 -15.16
C ASP A 300 -5.47 12.46 -14.31
N SER A 301 -6.05 12.02 -13.20
CA SER A 301 -6.74 12.90 -12.26
C SER A 301 -5.77 13.93 -11.68
N PRO A 302 -6.10 15.22 -11.71
CA PRO A 302 -5.26 16.25 -11.08
C PRO A 302 -5.31 16.14 -9.55
N ASN A 303 -4.23 16.54 -8.88
CA ASN A 303 -4.16 16.66 -7.41
C ASN A 303 -4.46 15.35 -6.64
N LEU A 304 -4.01 14.21 -7.16
CA LEU A 304 -4.19 12.93 -6.48
C LEU A 304 -3.49 12.92 -5.11
N THR A 305 -4.25 12.55 -4.10
CA THR A 305 -3.75 12.30 -2.75
C THR A 305 -3.32 10.84 -2.57
N LEU A 306 -2.47 10.57 -1.57
CA LEU A 306 -2.07 9.20 -1.20
C LEU A 306 -3.27 8.31 -0.88
N VAL A 307 -4.28 8.86 -0.21
CA VAL A 307 -5.50 8.12 0.18
C VAL A 307 -6.25 7.66 -1.06
N GLU A 308 -6.39 8.52 -2.06
CA GLU A 308 -7.05 8.18 -3.32
C GLU A 308 -6.25 7.15 -4.12
N ILE A 309 -4.92 7.31 -4.24
CA ILE A 309 -4.05 6.33 -4.91
C ILE A 309 -4.22 4.97 -4.25
N ARG A 310 -4.12 4.90 -2.92
CA ARG A 310 -4.27 3.67 -2.15
C ARG A 310 -5.64 3.02 -2.34
N ALA A 311 -6.73 3.81 -2.29
CA ALA A 311 -8.08 3.32 -2.50
C ALA A 311 -8.31 2.78 -3.92
N LYS A 312 -7.76 3.47 -4.94
CA LYS A 312 -7.83 3.03 -6.35
C LYS A 312 -7.04 1.74 -6.57
N CYS A 313 -5.80 1.66 -6.04
CA CYS A 313 -4.95 0.47 -6.15
C CYS A 313 -5.59 -0.76 -5.47
N ARG A 314 -6.16 -0.61 -4.27
CA ARG A 314 -6.88 -1.70 -3.58
C ARG A 314 -8.07 -2.22 -4.38
N ARG A 315 -8.89 -1.31 -4.91
CA ARG A 315 -10.03 -1.71 -5.77
C ARG A 315 -9.57 -2.47 -7.01
N MET A 316 -8.46 -2.03 -7.62
CA MET A 316 -7.90 -2.71 -8.78
C MET A 316 -7.31 -4.07 -8.44
N ALA A 317 -6.58 -4.18 -7.33
CA ALA A 317 -6.03 -5.45 -6.85
C ALA A 317 -7.14 -6.50 -6.65
N GLN A 318 -8.29 -6.10 -6.09
CA GLN A 318 -9.45 -6.98 -5.90
C GLN A 318 -10.19 -7.33 -7.20
N ARG A 319 -10.26 -6.40 -8.17
CA ARG A 319 -11.09 -6.58 -9.38
C ARG A 319 -10.36 -7.26 -10.52
N VAL A 320 -9.08 -6.94 -10.71
CA VAL A 320 -8.30 -7.36 -11.90
C VAL A 320 -6.97 -8.02 -11.56
N GLY A 321 -6.59 -8.09 -10.28
CA GLY A 321 -5.31 -8.69 -9.87
C GLY A 321 -4.13 -7.80 -10.24
N LEU A 322 -4.06 -6.57 -9.68
CA LEU A 322 -3.01 -5.59 -9.96
C LEU A 322 -1.61 -6.18 -9.72
N GLU A 323 -0.69 -6.00 -10.68
CA GLU A 323 0.68 -6.50 -10.61
C GLU A 323 1.77 -5.42 -10.64
N MET A 324 1.47 -4.17 -11.01
CA MET A 324 2.43 -3.06 -10.93
C MET A 324 1.71 -1.71 -10.81
N ILE A 325 2.31 -0.81 -10.04
CA ILE A 325 1.87 0.58 -9.88
C ILE A 325 2.99 1.49 -10.40
N VAL A 326 2.64 2.47 -11.24
CA VAL A 326 3.56 3.49 -11.74
C VAL A 326 3.02 4.87 -11.39
N ILE A 327 3.88 5.77 -10.88
CA ILE A 327 3.52 7.14 -10.48
C ILE A 327 4.48 8.13 -11.16
N ASP A 328 3.94 8.99 -12.04
CA ASP A 328 4.70 10.03 -12.75
C ASP A 328 4.15 11.42 -12.40
N TYR A 329 4.79 12.20 -11.51
CA TYR A 329 5.93 11.95 -10.65
C TYR A 329 5.64 12.41 -9.21
N ILE A 330 6.37 11.89 -8.24
CA ILE A 330 6.09 12.05 -6.79
C ILE A 330 5.96 13.53 -6.38
N GLN A 331 6.80 14.41 -6.92
CA GLN A 331 6.79 15.81 -6.56
C GLN A 331 5.55 16.58 -7.05
N LEU A 332 4.60 15.99 -7.74
CA LEU A 332 3.29 16.59 -8.05
C LEU A 332 2.16 16.09 -7.15
N MET A 333 2.42 15.10 -6.33
CA MET A 333 1.44 14.62 -5.35
C MET A 333 1.19 15.68 -4.27
N THR A 334 0.00 15.66 -3.69
CA THR A 334 -0.41 16.56 -2.60
C THR A 334 -0.83 15.74 -1.37
N SER A 335 -0.47 16.22 -0.18
CA SER A 335 -0.87 15.56 1.07
C SER A 335 -2.32 15.89 1.47
N GLY A 336 -2.94 16.90 0.86
CA GLY A 336 -4.24 17.41 1.29
C GLY A 336 -4.21 18.12 2.67
N LYS A 337 -3.03 18.24 3.28
CA LYS A 337 -2.83 18.88 4.60
C LYS A 337 -1.82 20.03 4.45
N LYS A 338 -1.91 21.06 5.33
CA LYS A 338 -0.86 22.05 5.43
C LYS A 338 0.38 21.41 6.07
N VAL A 339 1.45 21.24 5.28
CA VAL A 339 2.73 20.68 5.73
C VAL A 339 3.77 21.80 5.81
N GLU A 340 4.66 21.75 6.79
CA GLU A 340 5.66 22.79 7.04
C GLU A 340 6.72 22.90 5.94
N SER A 341 7.04 21.78 5.25
CA SER A 341 8.00 21.78 4.16
C SER A 341 7.69 20.73 3.10
N ARG A 342 8.06 21.02 1.84
CA ARG A 342 7.94 20.08 0.72
C ARG A 342 8.76 18.79 0.94
N GLN A 343 9.87 18.89 1.64
CA GLN A 343 10.70 17.73 1.98
C GLN A 343 9.99 16.74 2.90
N GLN A 344 9.26 17.24 3.91
CA GLN A 344 8.46 16.39 4.79
C GLN A 344 7.36 15.67 4.01
N GLU A 345 6.69 16.40 3.11
CA GLU A 345 5.62 15.85 2.28
C GLU A 345 6.12 14.71 1.39
N VAL A 346 7.27 14.88 0.71
CA VAL A 346 7.89 13.83 -0.10
C VAL A 346 8.34 12.65 0.77
N SER A 347 8.77 12.89 2.00
CA SER A 347 9.15 11.84 2.95
C SER A 347 7.93 11.00 3.38
N GLU A 348 6.80 11.64 3.64
CA GLU A 348 5.54 10.94 3.92
C GLU A 348 5.09 10.09 2.73
N PHE A 349 5.20 10.63 1.51
CA PHE A 349 4.86 9.90 0.28
C PHE A 349 5.76 8.68 0.08
N SER A 350 7.07 8.84 0.25
CA SER A 350 8.05 7.76 0.16
C SER A 350 7.67 6.58 1.05
N ARG A 351 7.50 6.87 2.34
CA ARG A 351 7.14 5.84 3.33
C ARG A 351 5.78 5.20 3.03
N ALA A 352 4.78 6.01 2.66
CA ALA A 352 3.45 5.50 2.38
C ALA A 352 3.39 4.64 1.11
N LEU A 353 4.14 4.99 0.05
CA LEU A 353 4.25 4.19 -1.15
C LEU A 353 5.01 2.88 -0.92
N LYS A 354 6.06 2.89 -0.07
CA LYS A 354 6.72 1.65 0.37
C LYS A 354 5.78 0.74 1.15
N LEU A 355 4.94 1.31 2.03
CA LEU A 355 3.92 0.53 2.75
C LEU A 355 2.85 -0.01 1.79
N LEU A 356 2.41 0.77 0.81
CA LEU A 356 1.46 0.34 -0.22
C LEU A 356 1.99 -0.84 -1.04
N ALA A 357 3.28 -0.78 -1.44
CA ALA A 357 3.94 -1.88 -2.15
C ALA A 357 3.88 -3.18 -1.34
N LYS A 358 4.24 -3.11 -0.05
CA LYS A 358 4.18 -4.27 0.87
C LYS A 358 2.76 -4.77 1.09
N GLU A 359 1.80 -3.87 1.30
CA GLU A 359 0.41 -4.20 1.57
C GLU A 359 -0.24 -4.97 0.43
N LEU A 360 -0.02 -4.51 -0.80
CA LEU A 360 -0.60 -5.13 -2.00
C LEU A 360 0.29 -6.23 -2.59
N ASN A 361 1.52 -6.39 -2.08
CA ASN A 361 2.55 -7.27 -2.61
C ASN A 361 2.81 -7.04 -4.12
N VAL A 362 2.87 -5.77 -4.55
CA VAL A 362 3.15 -5.35 -5.93
C VAL A 362 4.31 -4.37 -5.96
N PRO A 363 5.15 -4.34 -7.04
CA PRO A 363 6.14 -3.31 -7.22
C PRO A 363 5.48 -1.95 -7.46
N VAL A 364 6.00 -0.92 -6.78
CA VAL A 364 5.63 0.48 -6.97
C VAL A 364 6.81 1.22 -7.61
N VAL A 365 6.66 1.62 -8.86
CA VAL A 365 7.63 2.42 -9.60
C VAL A 365 7.23 3.88 -9.50
N ALA A 366 8.06 4.69 -8.86
CA ALA A 366 7.80 6.11 -8.71
C ALA A 366 8.90 6.93 -9.39
N ILE A 367 8.47 7.90 -10.18
CA ILE A 367 9.38 8.80 -10.87
C ILE A 367 9.73 9.96 -9.95
N SER A 368 11.01 10.31 -9.95
CA SER A 368 11.54 11.46 -9.21
C SER A 368 12.38 12.35 -10.12
N GLN A 369 12.33 13.64 -9.87
CA GLN A 369 13.20 14.59 -10.55
C GLN A 369 14.43 14.88 -9.69
N LEU A 370 15.62 14.83 -10.32
CA LEU A 370 16.89 15.19 -9.66
C LEU A 370 17.04 16.71 -9.51
N ASN A 371 17.68 17.11 -8.43
CA ASN A 371 17.90 18.51 -8.11
C ASN A 371 18.84 19.19 -9.10
N ARG A 372 18.62 20.49 -9.39
CA ARG A 372 19.43 21.31 -10.32
C ARG A 372 20.85 21.60 -9.82
N ASN A 373 21.14 21.42 -8.54
CA ASN A 373 22.48 21.69 -7.98
C ASN A 373 23.60 20.82 -8.57
N SER A 374 23.24 19.74 -9.24
CA SER A 374 24.19 18.88 -9.99
C SER A 374 24.72 19.52 -11.29
N GLU A 375 24.12 20.64 -11.75
CA GLU A 375 24.59 21.34 -12.98
C GLU A 375 25.95 22.02 -12.79
N LYS A 376 26.37 22.23 -11.56
CA LYS A 376 27.64 22.85 -11.20
C LYS A 376 28.82 21.87 -11.01
N SER A 377 28.53 20.56 -11.08
CA SER A 377 29.53 19.50 -10.98
C SER A 377 30.19 19.26 -12.34
N ASP A 378 31.51 19.11 -12.38
CA ASP A 378 32.24 18.70 -13.57
C ASP A 378 31.83 17.31 -14.06
N ASN A 379 31.32 16.45 -13.16
CA ASN A 379 30.76 15.15 -13.50
C ASN A 379 29.25 15.28 -13.80
N LYS A 380 28.88 15.05 -15.05
CA LYS A 380 27.50 15.15 -15.54
C LYS A 380 26.67 13.88 -15.27
N VAL A 381 27.32 12.79 -14.87
CA VAL A 381 26.65 11.53 -14.53
C VAL A 381 25.89 11.70 -13.22
N PRO A 382 24.59 11.34 -13.16
CA PRO A 382 23.79 11.50 -11.95
C PRO A 382 24.24 10.54 -10.85
N GLU A 383 24.18 11.01 -9.60
CA GLU A 383 24.46 10.24 -8.39
C GLU A 383 23.24 10.16 -7.49
N ILE A 384 23.16 9.10 -6.70
CA ILE A 384 22.05 8.89 -5.74
C ILE A 384 21.92 10.02 -4.72
N SER A 385 23.05 10.66 -4.38
CA SER A 385 23.12 11.84 -3.50
C SER A 385 22.32 13.05 -4.02
N GLN A 386 22.00 13.08 -5.33
CA GLN A 386 21.22 14.15 -5.97
C GLN A 386 19.70 13.99 -5.77
N LEU A 387 19.27 12.89 -5.15
CA LEU A 387 17.93 12.74 -4.56
C LEU A 387 17.77 13.53 -3.25
N ARG A 388 18.74 14.35 -2.86
CA ARG A 388 18.97 14.95 -1.53
C ARG A 388 17.87 15.85 -0.99
N GLU A 389 16.99 16.42 -1.79
CA GLU A 389 15.77 17.08 -1.27
C GLU A 389 14.75 16.06 -0.75
N SER A 390 15.04 14.79 -0.93
CA SER A 390 14.22 13.64 -0.58
C SER A 390 15.10 12.52 -0.03
N GLY A 391 15.92 12.78 0.99
CA GLY A 391 16.78 11.76 1.60
C GLY A 391 16.04 10.50 2.06
N SER A 392 14.75 10.65 2.32
CA SER A 392 13.84 9.54 2.58
C SER A 392 13.60 8.65 1.35
N LEU A 393 13.54 9.21 0.13
CA LEU A 393 13.42 8.41 -1.10
C LEU A 393 14.59 7.44 -1.25
N GLU A 394 15.81 7.93 -0.97
CA GLU A 394 17.00 7.08 -0.99
C GLU A 394 16.93 5.97 0.07
N GLN A 395 16.46 6.28 1.28
CA GLN A 395 16.39 5.32 2.39
C GLN A 395 15.30 4.27 2.18
N ASP A 396 14.11 4.68 1.78
CA ASP A 396 12.93 3.83 1.66
C ASP A 396 12.93 2.96 0.40
N ALA A 397 13.57 3.44 -0.70
CA ALA A 397 13.65 2.70 -1.95
C ALA A 397 14.45 1.39 -1.80
N ASP A 398 13.93 0.33 -2.38
CA ASP A 398 14.67 -0.95 -2.52
C ASP A 398 15.58 -0.93 -3.74
N VAL A 399 15.13 -0.25 -4.81
CA VAL A 399 15.85 -0.09 -6.08
C VAL A 399 15.84 1.37 -6.48
N VAL A 400 16.98 1.89 -6.93
CA VAL A 400 17.11 3.24 -7.49
C VAL A 400 17.79 3.13 -8.87
N ILE A 401 17.08 3.56 -9.90
CA ILE A 401 17.55 3.62 -11.28
C ILE A 401 17.71 5.10 -11.66
N LEU A 402 18.92 5.50 -11.98
CA LEU A 402 19.23 6.84 -12.47
C LEU A 402 19.35 6.79 -14.00
N LEU A 403 18.59 7.62 -14.68
CA LEU A 403 18.63 7.71 -16.14
C LEU A 403 19.54 8.86 -16.57
N HIS A 404 20.54 8.55 -17.39
CA HIS A 404 21.49 9.50 -17.94
C HIS A 404 21.55 9.42 -19.46
N ARG A 405 21.77 10.56 -20.12
CA ARG A 405 21.96 10.67 -21.57
C ARG A 405 22.97 11.77 -21.88
N GLU A 406 24.06 11.40 -22.52
CA GLU A 406 25.11 12.34 -22.94
C GLU A 406 24.61 13.41 -23.94
N ALA A 407 23.70 13.02 -24.84
CA ALA A 407 23.10 13.94 -25.82
C ALA A 407 22.37 15.14 -25.21
N MET A 408 22.07 15.12 -23.93
CA MET A 408 21.46 16.27 -23.20
C MET A 408 22.48 17.38 -22.94
N PHE A 409 23.77 17.05 -22.93
CA PHE A 409 24.86 17.98 -22.67
C PHE A 409 25.65 18.27 -23.97
N GLU A 410 25.82 17.27 -24.80
CA GLU A 410 26.56 17.36 -26.08
C GLU A 410 25.76 16.64 -27.15
N LYS A 411 25.11 17.42 -28.02
CA LYS A 411 24.19 16.88 -29.05
C LYS A 411 24.87 15.98 -30.08
N GLU A 412 26.14 16.25 -30.35
CA GLU A 412 26.97 15.52 -31.35
C GLU A 412 27.85 14.45 -30.70
N HIS A 413 27.59 14.12 -29.42
CA HIS A 413 28.33 13.06 -28.73
C HIS A 413 28.17 11.72 -29.48
N PRO A 414 29.23 10.89 -29.61
CA PRO A 414 29.15 9.59 -30.30
C PRO A 414 28.04 8.67 -29.76
N ARG A 415 27.70 8.80 -28.49
CA ARG A 415 26.62 8.06 -27.82
C ARG A 415 25.28 8.82 -27.79
N ALA A 416 25.04 9.75 -28.74
CA ALA A 416 23.84 10.60 -28.71
C ALA A 416 22.51 9.82 -28.79
N GLY A 417 22.53 8.62 -29.40
CA GLY A 417 21.38 7.71 -29.47
C GLY A 417 21.22 6.75 -28.28
N GLU A 418 22.14 6.80 -27.32
CA GLU A 418 22.16 5.90 -26.18
C GLU A 418 21.69 6.59 -24.89
N ALA A 419 21.35 5.76 -23.93
CA ALA A 419 21.09 6.17 -22.55
C ALA A 419 21.65 5.14 -21.58
N ASP A 420 22.08 5.61 -20.42
CA ASP A 420 22.55 4.76 -19.34
C ASP A 420 21.45 4.63 -18.28
N LEU A 421 21.05 3.39 -17.98
CA LEU A 421 20.26 3.02 -16.83
C LEU A 421 21.22 2.63 -15.72
N ILE A 422 21.48 3.54 -14.81
CA ILE A 422 22.41 3.34 -13.69
C ILE A 422 21.62 2.77 -12.54
N LEU A 423 21.78 1.46 -12.26
CA LEU A 423 21.23 0.80 -11.09
C LEU A 423 22.08 1.19 -9.89
N ALA A 424 21.76 2.34 -9.30
CA ALA A 424 22.57 2.99 -8.26
C ALA A 424 22.34 2.37 -6.86
N LYS A 425 21.19 1.75 -6.65
CA LYS A 425 20.84 1.00 -5.43
C LYS A 425 20.01 -0.21 -5.78
N GLN A 426 20.36 -1.35 -5.18
CA GLN A 426 19.55 -2.57 -5.16
C GLN A 426 19.80 -3.28 -3.83
N ARG A 427 18.74 -3.46 -3.00
CA ARG A 427 18.90 -4.06 -1.66
C ARG A 427 19.35 -5.51 -1.72
N ASN A 428 18.86 -6.26 -2.71
CA ASN A 428 19.04 -7.72 -2.79
C ASN A 428 19.79 -8.14 -4.07
N GLY A 429 20.66 -7.30 -4.61
CA GLY A 429 21.39 -7.64 -5.83
C GLY A 429 22.51 -6.67 -6.17
N PRO A 430 23.20 -6.90 -7.29
CA PRO A 430 24.32 -6.06 -7.73
C PRO A 430 23.83 -4.70 -8.23
N THR A 431 24.72 -3.72 -8.20
CA THR A 431 24.57 -2.42 -8.87
C THR A 431 25.39 -2.42 -10.16
N GLY A 432 25.04 -1.56 -11.12
CA GLY A 432 25.74 -1.48 -12.39
C GLY A 432 25.14 -0.45 -13.33
N THR A 433 25.72 -0.32 -14.52
CA THR A 433 25.24 0.57 -15.56
C THR A 433 24.89 -0.25 -16.80
N ILE A 434 23.67 -0.07 -17.29
CA ILE A 434 23.10 -0.77 -18.43
C ILE A 434 22.92 0.24 -19.56
N VAL A 435 23.42 -0.07 -20.74
CA VAL A 435 23.30 0.80 -21.92
C VAL A 435 22.06 0.40 -22.70
N VAL A 436 21.22 1.37 -23.04
CA VAL A 436 20.02 1.17 -23.86
C VAL A 436 19.95 2.20 -24.98
N ASN A 437 19.26 1.90 -26.07
CA ASN A 437 18.99 2.83 -27.14
C ASN A 437 17.82 3.75 -26.84
N PHE A 438 17.96 5.03 -27.10
CA PHE A 438 16.88 5.99 -27.03
C PHE A 438 16.38 6.38 -28.42
N LEU A 439 15.16 6.00 -28.73
CA LEU A 439 14.47 6.31 -29.97
C LEU A 439 13.47 7.46 -29.75
N GLY A 440 13.99 8.68 -29.64
CA GLY A 440 13.20 9.85 -29.28
C GLY A 440 12.02 10.13 -30.20
N GLN A 441 12.19 9.83 -31.51
CA GLN A 441 11.14 9.96 -32.51
C GLN A 441 9.93 9.09 -32.26
N PHE A 442 10.09 7.94 -31.53
CA PHE A 442 9.04 7.02 -31.17
C PHE A 442 8.68 7.11 -29.67
N SER A 443 9.33 8.03 -28.94
CA SER A 443 9.16 8.15 -27.47
C SER A 443 9.39 6.82 -26.76
N LYS A 444 10.54 6.16 -27.01
CA LYS A 444 10.83 4.79 -26.58
C LYS A 444 12.31 4.59 -26.24
N PHE A 445 12.55 3.76 -25.21
CA PHE A 445 13.83 3.09 -25.01
C PHE A 445 13.73 1.62 -25.45
N GLU A 446 14.82 1.05 -25.93
CA GLU A 446 14.91 -0.39 -26.26
C GLU A 446 16.33 -0.90 -26.06
N ASP A 447 16.47 -2.22 -25.85
CA ASP A 447 17.77 -2.87 -25.78
C ASP A 447 18.60 -2.59 -27.05
N PRO A 448 19.93 -2.49 -26.94
CA PRO A 448 20.80 -2.46 -28.09
C PRO A 448 20.54 -3.69 -28.97
N LYS A 449 20.49 -3.51 -30.26
CA LYS A 449 20.42 -4.66 -31.16
C LYS A 449 21.78 -5.38 -31.11
N ALA A 450 21.73 -6.69 -30.81
CA ALA A 450 22.88 -7.57 -30.87
C ALA A 450 23.49 -7.60 -32.24
#